data_b43ce8daa6954a87c30d44f6772f3c7c
#
_entry.id   b43ce8daa6954a87c30d44f6772f3c7c
#
_cell.length_a   1.000
_cell.length_b   1.000
_cell.length_c   1.000
_cell.angle_alpha   90.00
_cell.angle_beta   90.00
_cell.angle_gamma   90.00
#
_symmetry.space_group_name_H-M   'P 1'
#
loop_
_entity.id
_entity.type
_entity.pdbx_description
1 polymer ?
#
loop_
_entity_poly.entity_id
_entity_poly.type
_entity_poly.pdbx_seq_one_letter_code
_entity_poly.pdbx_strand_id
1 'polypeptide(L)'
;MASLLIRNLHTAVTCDDGDRVLQQVDLLCRDGVIAALGPNLACEADTVLDGGHYWCYPGLINTHHHLYQVFSRNLPQVQNLELFDWLTALYEIWKNLDEQVVRCSALTGMGELLKHGCTTCFDHHYVFPAGAGDL
;
A
#
# COMPACT_ATOMS: atom_id res chain seq x y z
N MET A 1 1.51 8.55 22.99
CA MET A 1 0.76 7.91 21.90
C MET A 1 0.38 8.99 20.90
N ALA A 2 0.64 8.79 19.62
CA ALA A 2 0.50 9.86 18.63
C ALA A 2 -0.96 10.01 18.20
N SER A 3 -1.42 11.25 18.09
CA SER A 3 -2.77 11.58 17.62
C SER A 3 -2.71 12.55 16.44
N LEU A 4 -3.60 12.35 15.48
CA LEU A 4 -3.78 13.17 14.28
C LEU A 4 -5.23 13.60 14.18
N LEU A 5 -5.46 14.88 14.02
CA LEU A 5 -6.77 15.44 13.72
C LEU A 5 -6.73 16.12 12.35
N ILE A 6 -7.55 15.67 11.44
CA ILE A 6 -7.75 16.34 10.15
C ILE A 6 -9.07 17.11 10.26
N ARG A 7 -8.98 18.43 10.17
CA ARG A 7 -10.14 19.31 10.28
C ARG A 7 -10.71 19.68 8.93
N ASN A 8 -12.00 19.89 8.89
CA ASN A 8 -12.71 20.44 7.73
C ASN A 8 -12.51 19.63 6.46
N LEU A 9 -12.35 18.31 6.54
CA LEU A 9 -12.24 17.47 5.34
C LEU A 9 -13.34 17.84 4.35
N HIS A 10 -12.94 18.19 3.12
CA HIS A 10 -13.90 18.51 2.06
C HIS A 10 -14.84 17.32 1.85
N THR A 11 -14.28 16.12 1.76
CA THR A 11 -15.03 14.88 1.60
C THR A 11 -14.33 13.73 2.29
N ALA A 12 -15.07 12.91 3.02
CA ALA A 12 -14.63 11.64 3.55
C ALA A 12 -15.52 10.52 3.00
N VAL A 13 -14.90 9.57 2.30
CA VAL A 13 -15.56 8.37 1.78
C VAL A 13 -15.23 7.22 2.71
N THR A 14 -16.23 6.63 3.36
CA THR A 14 -15.97 5.65 4.44
C THR A 14 -15.69 4.25 3.92
N CYS A 15 -16.26 3.87 2.78
CA CYS A 15 -16.22 2.51 2.25
C CYS A 15 -16.60 1.45 3.32
N ASP A 16 -17.49 1.83 4.25
CA ASP A 16 -18.09 0.94 5.23
C ASP A 16 -19.39 0.33 4.68
N ASP A 17 -20.05 -0.54 5.44
CA ASP A 17 -21.29 -1.20 5.01
C ASP A 17 -22.40 -0.22 4.59
N GLY A 18 -22.28 1.04 4.97
CA GLY A 18 -23.23 2.10 4.61
C GLY A 18 -22.79 2.94 3.41
N ASP A 19 -21.58 2.71 2.85
CA ASP A 19 -21.00 3.49 1.73
C ASP A 19 -21.17 5.00 1.87
N ARG A 20 -20.96 5.51 3.08
CA ARG A 20 -21.23 6.90 3.40
C ARG A 20 -20.21 7.81 2.76
N VAL A 21 -20.71 8.91 2.18
CA VAL A 21 -19.92 10.05 1.72
C VAL A 21 -20.25 11.25 2.58
N LEU A 22 -19.31 11.66 3.43
CA LEU A 22 -19.49 12.76 4.38
C LEU A 22 -18.73 13.99 3.88
N GLN A 23 -19.32 15.18 4.11
CA GLN A 23 -18.71 16.44 3.72
C GLN A 23 -18.52 17.34 4.94
N GLN A 24 -17.48 18.16 4.91
CA GLN A 24 -17.15 19.13 5.97
C GLN A 24 -17.08 18.46 7.36
N VAL A 25 -16.33 17.36 7.45
CA VAL A 25 -16.17 16.60 8.68
C VAL A 25 -14.72 16.62 9.17
N ASP A 26 -14.55 16.41 10.46
CA ASP A 26 -13.26 16.19 11.09
C ASP A 26 -13.01 14.69 11.25
N LEU A 27 -11.75 14.26 11.10
CA LEU A 27 -11.29 12.91 11.33
C LEU A 27 -10.22 12.92 12.43
N LEU A 28 -10.48 12.21 13.51
CA LEU A 28 -9.52 12.00 14.61
C LEU A 28 -8.97 10.58 14.55
N CYS A 29 -7.65 10.46 14.47
CA CYS A 29 -6.92 9.21 14.67
C CYS A 29 -6.16 9.25 16.00
N ARG A 30 -6.22 8.17 16.77
CA ARG A 30 -5.41 7.96 17.99
C ARG A 30 -4.86 6.54 17.98
N ASP A 31 -3.59 6.42 18.27
CA ASP A 31 -2.92 5.10 18.41
C ASP A 31 -3.12 4.17 17.24
N GLY A 32 -3.11 4.72 16.01
CA GLY A 32 -3.23 3.96 14.77
C GLY A 32 -4.66 3.59 14.37
N VAL A 33 -5.67 4.06 15.10
CA VAL A 33 -7.08 3.79 14.76
C VAL A 33 -7.88 5.09 14.57
N ILE A 34 -8.95 5.03 13.78
CA ILE A 34 -9.92 6.12 13.67
C ILE A 34 -10.74 6.13 14.96
N ALA A 35 -10.56 7.18 15.76
CA ALA A 35 -11.25 7.34 17.03
C ALA A 35 -12.60 8.08 16.90
N ALA A 36 -12.69 9.01 15.94
CA ALA A 36 -13.92 9.75 15.66
C ALA A 36 -13.94 10.28 14.22
N LEU A 37 -15.13 10.36 13.65
CA LEU A 37 -15.41 10.97 12.36
C LEU A 37 -16.75 11.70 12.45
N GLY A 38 -16.75 13.00 12.24
CA GLY A 38 -17.97 13.80 12.32
C GLY A 38 -17.69 15.30 12.29
N PRO A 39 -18.73 16.14 12.23
CA PRO A 39 -18.54 17.57 12.16
C PRO A 39 -18.08 18.17 13.50
N ASN A 40 -17.20 19.17 13.44
CA ASN A 40 -16.81 20.02 14.58
C ASN A 40 -16.38 19.23 15.84
N LEU A 41 -15.47 18.27 15.71
CA LEU A 41 -14.99 17.50 16.86
C LEU A 41 -14.30 18.40 17.87
N ALA A 42 -14.85 18.45 19.10
CA ALA A 42 -14.26 19.20 20.22
C ALA A 42 -13.12 18.40 20.85
N CYS A 43 -11.97 18.32 20.16
CA CYS A 43 -10.80 17.56 20.62
C CYS A 43 -9.51 18.24 20.22
N GLU A 44 -8.44 17.89 20.92
CA GLU A 44 -7.05 18.25 20.62
C GLU A 44 -6.31 17.00 20.12
N ALA A 45 -5.23 17.21 19.37
CA ALA A 45 -4.34 16.17 18.87
C ALA A 45 -2.91 16.72 18.78
N ASP A 46 -1.92 15.80 18.78
CA ASP A 46 -0.50 16.15 18.64
C ASP A 46 -0.19 16.79 17.29
N THR A 47 -0.92 16.37 16.25
CA THR A 47 -0.81 16.92 14.90
C THR A 47 -2.21 17.30 14.40
N VAL A 48 -2.32 18.52 13.86
CA VAL A 48 -3.56 19.00 13.25
C VAL A 48 -3.29 19.40 11.81
N LEU A 49 -4.10 18.88 10.87
CA LEU A 49 -4.07 19.22 9.46
C LEU A 49 -5.37 19.87 9.03
N ASP A 50 -5.31 20.85 8.13
CA ASP A 50 -6.48 21.38 7.45
C ASP A 50 -6.79 20.51 6.23
N GLY A 51 -7.96 19.90 6.22
CA GLY A 51 -8.47 19.02 5.18
C GLY A 51 -9.38 19.71 4.16
N GLY A 52 -9.53 21.04 4.20
CA GLY A 52 -10.51 21.79 3.40
C GLY A 52 -10.41 21.59 1.88
N HIS A 53 -9.26 21.15 1.38
CA HIS A 53 -9.04 20.84 -0.04
C HIS A 53 -8.79 19.34 -0.31
N TYR A 54 -8.97 18.47 0.69
CA TYR A 54 -8.65 17.06 0.57
C TYR A 54 -9.89 16.18 0.60
N TRP A 55 -9.77 15.09 -0.13
CA TRP A 55 -10.65 13.94 -0.03
C TRP A 55 -9.95 12.86 0.78
N CYS A 56 -10.66 12.24 1.70
CA CYS A 56 -10.15 11.15 2.52
C CYS A 56 -10.82 9.83 2.11
N TYR A 57 -10.00 8.83 1.86
CA TYR A 57 -10.41 7.46 1.58
C TYR A 57 -9.70 6.51 2.54
N PRO A 58 -10.22 5.31 2.80
CA PRO A 58 -9.44 4.22 3.35
C PRO A 58 -8.23 3.92 2.47
N GLY A 59 -7.18 3.37 3.06
CA GLY A 59 -6.02 2.94 2.30
C GLY A 59 -6.39 1.96 1.20
N LEU A 60 -5.78 2.12 0.03
CA LEU A 60 -6.04 1.26 -1.13
C LEU A 60 -5.59 -0.17 -0.86
N ILE A 61 -6.27 -1.13 -1.48
CA ILE A 61 -5.97 -2.55 -1.40
C ILE A 61 -5.47 -3.03 -2.77
N ASN A 62 -4.25 -3.55 -2.81
CA ASN A 62 -3.71 -4.20 -4.00
C ASN A 62 -3.88 -5.72 -3.84
N THR A 63 -4.78 -6.30 -4.61
CA THR A 63 -5.13 -7.71 -4.53
C THR A 63 -4.25 -8.62 -5.40
N HIS A 64 -3.30 -8.07 -6.16
CA HIS A 64 -2.40 -8.84 -7.01
C HIS A 64 -1.06 -8.14 -7.17
N HIS A 65 -0.06 -8.61 -6.45
CA HIS A 65 1.31 -8.13 -6.54
C HIS A 65 2.31 -9.29 -6.49
N HIS A 66 3.54 -9.03 -6.93
CA HIS A 66 4.67 -9.96 -6.86
C HIS A 66 5.86 -9.17 -6.33
N LEU A 67 5.98 -9.07 -5.02
CA LEU A 67 6.97 -8.20 -4.37
C LEU A 67 8.41 -8.59 -4.70
N TYR A 68 8.70 -9.88 -4.88
CA TYR A 68 10.04 -10.36 -5.25
C TYR A 68 10.48 -9.95 -6.67
N GLN A 69 9.55 -9.52 -7.55
CA GLN A 69 9.84 -9.16 -8.94
C GLN A 69 10.29 -7.70 -9.12
N VAL A 70 10.29 -6.89 -8.06
CA VAL A 70 10.52 -5.43 -8.18
C VAL A 70 11.83 -5.09 -8.89
N PHE A 71 12.90 -5.84 -8.66
CA PHE A 71 14.20 -5.60 -9.29
C PHE A 71 14.33 -6.16 -10.71
N SER A 72 13.38 -6.97 -11.17
CA SER A 72 13.33 -7.47 -12.55
C SER A 72 12.30 -6.77 -13.43
N ARG A 73 11.73 -5.66 -12.96
CA ARG A 73 10.81 -4.84 -13.76
C ARG A 73 11.53 -4.15 -14.92
N ASN A 74 10.80 -3.97 -16.01
CA ASN A 74 11.23 -3.19 -17.17
C ASN A 74 12.54 -3.68 -17.83
N LEU A 75 12.81 -4.97 -17.79
CA LEU A 75 13.94 -5.56 -18.52
C LEU A 75 13.66 -5.51 -20.03
N PRO A 76 14.50 -4.83 -20.85
CA PRO A 76 14.20 -4.63 -22.29
C PRO A 76 13.99 -5.93 -23.06
N GLN A 77 14.71 -6.99 -22.72
CA GLN A 77 14.68 -8.27 -23.40
C GLN A 77 13.37 -9.04 -23.23
N VAL A 78 12.52 -8.66 -22.26
CA VAL A 78 11.26 -9.38 -21.99
C VAL A 78 10.01 -8.53 -22.21
N GLN A 79 10.14 -7.25 -22.59
CA GLN A 79 9.02 -6.32 -22.69
C GLN A 79 7.93 -6.70 -23.68
N ASN A 80 8.29 -7.39 -24.76
CA ASN A 80 7.37 -7.74 -25.85
C ASN A 80 7.11 -9.25 -25.94
N LEU A 81 7.47 -10.00 -24.92
CA LEU A 81 7.24 -11.45 -24.90
C LEU A 81 5.81 -11.77 -24.47
N GLU A 82 5.26 -12.83 -25.04
CA GLU A 82 4.03 -13.44 -24.56
C GLU A 82 4.24 -14.05 -23.17
N LEU A 83 3.15 -14.28 -22.43
CA LEU A 83 3.20 -14.64 -21.01
C LEU A 83 4.15 -15.80 -20.69
N PHE A 84 4.09 -16.88 -21.43
CA PHE A 84 4.91 -18.08 -21.14
C PHE A 84 6.38 -17.87 -21.50
N ASP A 85 6.66 -17.19 -22.59
CA ASP A 85 8.03 -16.83 -22.99
C ASP A 85 8.63 -15.84 -22.01
N TRP A 86 7.83 -14.88 -21.55
CA TRP A 86 8.18 -13.94 -20.49
C TRP A 86 8.53 -14.65 -19.18
N LEU A 87 7.69 -15.59 -18.72
CA LEU A 87 7.96 -16.40 -17.54
C LEU A 87 9.24 -17.21 -17.69
N THR A 88 9.42 -17.91 -18.82
CA THR A 88 10.61 -18.73 -19.07
C THR A 88 11.89 -17.89 -18.99
N ALA A 89 11.89 -16.71 -19.61
CA ALA A 89 13.03 -15.81 -19.56
C ALA A 89 13.31 -15.29 -18.15
N LEU A 90 12.26 -14.94 -17.38
CA LEU A 90 12.42 -14.43 -16.03
C LEU A 90 12.82 -15.50 -15.02
N TYR A 91 12.39 -16.74 -15.17
CA TYR A 91 12.87 -17.83 -14.31
C TYR A 91 14.39 -18.02 -14.38
N GLU A 92 15.01 -17.76 -15.54
CA GLU A 92 16.47 -17.76 -15.66
C GLU A 92 17.15 -16.68 -14.80
N ILE A 93 16.45 -15.60 -14.51
CA ILE A 93 16.90 -14.55 -13.61
C ILE A 93 16.56 -14.89 -12.17
N TRP A 94 15.32 -15.29 -11.91
CA TRP A 94 14.80 -15.54 -10.56
C TRP A 94 15.44 -16.74 -9.88
N LYS A 95 15.97 -17.70 -10.62
CA LYS A 95 16.74 -18.80 -10.03
C LYS A 95 17.99 -18.32 -9.26
N ASN A 96 18.44 -17.10 -9.49
CA ASN A 96 19.59 -16.48 -8.81
C ASN A 96 19.19 -15.58 -7.63
N LEU A 97 17.90 -15.47 -7.31
CA LEU A 97 17.45 -14.73 -6.13
C LEU A 97 17.96 -15.40 -4.86
N ASP A 98 18.31 -14.60 -3.89
CA ASP A 98 18.59 -15.01 -2.53
C ASP A 98 17.66 -14.31 -1.54
N GLU A 99 17.70 -14.68 -0.29
CA GLU A 99 16.89 -14.10 0.79
C GLU A 99 17.05 -12.57 0.85
N GLN A 100 18.28 -12.07 0.74
CA GLN A 100 18.55 -10.64 0.83
C GLN A 100 17.92 -9.88 -0.33
N VAL A 101 18.01 -10.41 -1.55
CA VAL A 101 17.41 -9.78 -2.74
C VAL A 101 15.89 -9.79 -2.63
N VAL A 102 15.29 -10.90 -2.23
CA VAL A 102 13.83 -11.00 -2.03
C VAL A 102 13.37 -10.00 -0.96
N ARG A 103 14.07 -9.95 0.18
CA ARG A 103 13.75 -8.99 1.25
C ARG A 103 13.85 -7.54 0.79
N CYS A 104 14.92 -7.16 0.10
CA CYS A 104 15.09 -5.80 -0.41
C CYS A 104 14.05 -5.45 -1.47
N SER A 105 13.74 -6.39 -2.36
CA SER A 105 12.69 -6.26 -3.37
C SER A 105 11.33 -6.01 -2.73
N ALA A 106 10.98 -6.83 -1.73
CA ALA A 106 9.71 -6.70 -1.00
C ALA A 106 9.61 -5.35 -0.27
N LEU A 107 10.65 -4.94 0.45
CA LEU A 107 10.68 -3.64 1.13
C LEU A 107 10.53 -2.47 0.15
N THR A 108 11.18 -2.55 -1.00
CA THR A 108 11.07 -1.53 -2.05
C THR A 108 9.64 -1.48 -2.61
N GLY A 109 9.07 -2.63 -2.94
CA GLY A 109 7.69 -2.73 -3.44
C GLY A 109 6.67 -2.22 -2.43
N MET A 110 6.79 -2.60 -1.17
CA MET A 110 5.91 -2.11 -0.10
C MET A 110 6.05 -0.60 0.10
N GLY A 111 7.27 -0.06 0.04
CA GLY A 111 7.51 1.39 0.10
C GLY A 111 6.82 2.15 -1.04
N GLU A 112 6.89 1.63 -2.26
CA GLU A 112 6.19 2.21 -3.41
C GLU A 112 4.66 2.13 -3.24
N LEU A 113 4.13 1.01 -2.76
CA LEU A 113 2.70 0.86 -2.48
C LEU A 113 2.22 1.91 -1.46
N LEU A 114 2.94 2.08 -0.35
CA LEU A 114 2.61 3.08 0.67
C LEU A 114 2.66 4.51 0.12
N LYS A 115 3.66 4.85 -0.68
CA LYS A 115 3.76 6.17 -1.33
C LYS A 115 2.56 6.49 -2.24
N HIS A 116 1.90 5.47 -2.76
CA HIS A 116 0.72 5.61 -3.61
C HIS A 116 -0.60 5.35 -2.86
N GLY A 117 -0.56 5.35 -1.51
CA GLY A 117 -1.75 5.21 -0.67
C GLY A 117 -2.27 3.77 -0.52
N CYS A 118 -1.53 2.77 -0.99
CA CYS A 118 -1.90 1.37 -0.80
C CYS A 118 -1.38 0.88 0.55
N THR A 119 -2.28 0.44 1.42
CA THR A 119 -1.97 0.00 2.79
C THR A 119 -2.12 -1.50 3.00
N THR A 120 -2.68 -2.20 2.02
CA THR A 120 -2.89 -3.65 2.06
C THR A 120 -2.49 -4.25 0.72
N CYS A 121 -1.69 -5.31 0.75
CA CYS A 121 -1.25 -5.99 -0.46
C CYS A 121 -1.40 -7.50 -0.30
N PHE A 122 -1.90 -8.16 -1.34
CA PHE A 122 -1.81 -9.61 -1.47
C PHE A 122 -0.63 -9.94 -2.38
N ASP A 123 0.42 -10.51 -1.79
CA ASP A 123 1.63 -10.92 -2.51
C ASP A 123 1.49 -12.36 -3.04
N HIS A 124 1.49 -12.51 -4.36
CA HIS A 124 1.52 -13.81 -5.03
C HIS A 124 2.97 -14.28 -5.13
N HIS A 125 3.54 -14.72 -4.00
CA HIS A 125 4.90 -15.25 -3.94
C HIS A 125 4.92 -16.72 -4.36
N TYR A 126 5.68 -17.06 -5.40
CA TYR A 126 5.79 -18.44 -5.90
C TYR A 126 7.20 -18.81 -6.36
N VAL A 127 8.20 -17.99 -6.11
CA VAL A 127 9.62 -18.30 -6.39
C VAL A 127 10.37 -18.42 -5.06
N PHE A 128 10.83 -19.62 -4.76
CA PHE A 128 11.55 -19.93 -3.54
C PHE A 128 12.98 -20.39 -3.92
N PRO A 129 13.98 -19.49 -3.83
CA PRO A 129 15.36 -19.84 -4.15
C PRO A 129 15.87 -20.99 -3.29
N ALA A 130 16.77 -21.80 -3.85
CA ALA A 130 17.37 -22.92 -3.14
C ALA A 130 18.09 -22.41 -1.86
N GLY A 131 17.76 -22.99 -0.72
CA GLY A 131 18.33 -22.63 0.58
C GLY A 131 17.62 -21.50 1.33
N ALA A 132 16.59 -20.89 0.74
CA ALA A 132 15.73 -19.92 1.41
C ALA A 132 14.48 -20.64 1.95
N GLY A 133 14.61 -21.24 3.13
CA GLY A 133 13.54 -22.06 3.71
C GLY A 133 12.34 -21.29 4.25
N ASP A 134 12.56 -20.05 4.69
CA ASP A 134 11.52 -19.23 5.35
C ASP A 134 11.60 -17.77 4.83
N LEU A 135 11.06 -17.53 3.64
CA LEU A 135 10.94 -16.19 3.06
C LEU A 135 9.62 -15.52 3.47
#